data_84ba9ab80db1eece448f1b2bc6b8305a
#
_entry.id   84ba9ab80db1eece448f1b2bc6b8305a
#
_cell.length_a   1.000
_cell.length_b   1.000
_cell.length_c   1.000
_cell.angle_alpha   90.00
_cell.angle_beta   90.00
_cell.angle_gamma   90.00
#
_symmetry.space_group_name_H-M   'P 1'
#
loop_
_entity.id
_entity.type
_entity.pdbx_description
1 polymer ?
#
loop_
_entity_poly.entity_id
_entity_poly.type
_entity_poly.pdbx_seq_one_letter_code
_entity_poly.pdbx_strand_id
1 'polypeptide(L)'
;MPQLEELLAQFANGDMRAASRLMSVVERGGADAERVLDAMFPRTGRAHRIAITGPGGAGKSTLINELARAFRASGRTVGVVAEDPSSPFSGGAILGDRVRMTHAGGASGVFVRSLASRGSENGLSALASDLADVLDAFGRDIVLLESMGASQVETRIRFSADTIVVVLTPEAGDEVQSLKSGLLEVADIVCVNKSDRGGAESLAGDLDTIMKIREKPDAWRVPVIMTSARDTGSVAKLMDGLGDHGRYLDAEGRRAVRRQSSLRARLRARVDDSIRSAIWQSPMLAQRFDAIFERVTAGSLPPWRAARELAESLHIESRSSR
;
A
#
# COMPACT_ATOMS: atom_id res chain seq x y z
N MET A 1 -15.84 21.70 14.43
CA MET A 1 -14.50 22.34 14.49
C MET A 1 -13.80 22.19 15.85
N PRO A 2 -14.35 22.55 17.02
CA PRO A 2 -13.64 22.32 18.30
C PRO A 2 -13.25 20.85 18.52
N GLN A 3 -14.07 19.91 18.06
CA GLN A 3 -13.90 18.47 18.25
C GLN A 3 -12.68 17.88 17.47
N LEU A 4 -12.30 18.46 16.31
CA LEU A 4 -11.13 18.00 15.55
C LEU A 4 -9.83 18.44 16.21
N GLU A 5 -9.75 19.69 16.68
CA GLU A 5 -8.59 20.22 17.39
C GLU A 5 -8.33 19.46 18.69
N GLU A 6 -9.41 19.12 19.42
CA GLU A 6 -9.29 18.29 20.62
C GLU A 6 -8.76 16.89 20.30
N LEU A 7 -9.24 16.24 19.22
CA LEU A 7 -8.73 14.95 18.77
C LEU A 7 -7.25 15.01 18.36
N LEU A 8 -6.84 16.09 17.69
CA LEU A 8 -5.43 16.30 17.32
C LEU A 8 -4.55 16.48 18.57
N ALA A 9 -5.02 17.20 19.59
CA ALA A 9 -4.32 17.34 20.85
C ALA A 9 -4.20 16.00 21.62
N GLN A 10 -5.29 15.23 21.70
CA GLN A 10 -5.29 13.91 22.32
C GLN A 10 -4.35 12.94 21.57
N PHE A 11 -4.34 12.98 20.23
CA PHE A 11 -3.41 12.22 19.39
C PHE A 11 -1.96 12.58 19.72
N ALA A 12 -1.65 13.86 19.82
CA ALA A 12 -0.30 14.33 20.16
C ALA A 12 0.18 13.82 21.52
N ASN A 13 -0.75 13.56 22.45
CA ASN A 13 -0.49 12.99 23.76
C ASN A 13 -0.49 11.43 23.76
N GLY A 14 -0.56 10.79 22.58
CA GLY A 14 -0.47 9.33 22.46
C GLY A 14 -1.79 8.58 22.70
N ASP A 15 -2.95 9.25 22.61
CA ASP A 15 -4.24 8.59 22.77
C ASP A 15 -4.58 7.73 21.54
N MET A 16 -4.63 6.42 21.73
CA MET A 16 -4.96 5.43 20.71
C MET A 16 -6.39 5.57 20.14
N ARG A 17 -7.34 6.03 20.97
CA ARG A 17 -8.73 6.23 20.53
C ARG A 17 -8.83 7.45 19.62
N ALA A 18 -8.09 8.51 19.94
CA ALA A 18 -7.97 9.68 19.08
C ALA A 18 -7.33 9.30 17.74
N ALA A 19 -6.25 8.50 17.74
CA ALA A 19 -5.64 8.00 16.50
C ALA A 19 -6.65 7.22 15.65
N SER A 20 -7.43 6.30 16.24
CA SER A 20 -8.46 5.54 15.54
C SER A 20 -9.55 6.43 14.94
N ARG A 21 -9.99 7.47 15.66
CA ARG A 21 -10.99 8.44 15.18
C ARG A 21 -10.45 9.31 14.05
N LEU A 22 -9.21 9.78 14.15
CA LEU A 22 -8.56 10.55 13.09
C LEU A 22 -8.36 9.74 11.82
N MET A 23 -7.98 8.45 11.94
CA MET A 23 -7.95 7.55 10.79
C MET A 23 -9.33 7.42 10.14
N SER A 24 -10.41 7.36 10.92
CA SER A 24 -11.77 7.34 10.36
C SER A 24 -12.16 8.67 9.69
N VAL A 25 -11.61 9.81 10.13
CA VAL A 25 -11.77 11.10 9.44
C VAL A 25 -11.05 11.05 8.08
N VAL A 26 -9.82 10.56 8.04
CA VAL A 26 -9.03 10.40 6.81
C VAL A 26 -9.74 9.48 5.81
N GLU A 27 -10.32 8.37 6.28
CA GLU A 27 -11.09 7.44 5.42
C GLU A 27 -12.33 8.06 4.78
N ARG A 28 -12.99 8.98 5.48
CA ARG A 28 -14.16 9.68 4.92
C ARG A 28 -13.79 10.70 3.86
N GLY A 29 -12.55 11.20 3.89
CA GLY A 29 -12.10 12.25 2.98
C GLY A 29 -12.65 13.65 3.34
N GLY A 30 -12.48 14.57 2.40
CA GLY A 30 -12.95 15.95 2.53
C GLY A 30 -12.01 16.86 3.35
N ALA A 31 -12.43 18.09 3.59
CA ALA A 31 -11.61 19.14 4.19
C ALA A 31 -11.05 18.79 5.59
N ASP A 32 -11.79 18.04 6.41
CA ASP A 32 -11.30 17.60 7.72
C ASP A 32 -10.19 16.55 7.58
N ALA A 33 -10.26 15.67 6.57
CA ALA A 33 -9.19 14.71 6.28
C ALA A 33 -7.90 15.43 5.85
N GLU A 34 -8.01 16.44 5.00
CA GLU A 34 -6.87 17.27 4.59
C GLU A 34 -6.22 17.94 5.79
N ARG A 35 -7.00 18.55 6.68
CA ARG A 35 -6.50 19.17 7.93
C ARG A 35 -5.79 18.17 8.84
N VAL A 36 -6.30 16.92 8.94
CA VAL A 36 -5.63 15.85 9.68
C VAL A 36 -4.28 15.53 9.04
N LEU A 37 -4.25 15.33 7.72
CA LEU A 37 -3.03 14.99 6.99
C LEU A 37 -1.99 16.12 7.06
N ASP A 38 -2.41 17.37 6.95
CA ASP A 38 -1.54 18.55 7.12
C ASP A 38 -0.89 18.57 8.50
N ALA A 39 -1.66 18.30 9.56
CA ALA A 39 -1.14 18.24 10.93
C ALA A 39 -0.18 17.05 11.17
N MET A 40 -0.37 15.93 10.43
CA MET A 40 0.45 14.73 10.56
C MET A 40 1.75 14.81 9.76
N PHE A 41 1.75 15.42 8.58
CA PHE A 41 2.86 15.40 7.64
C PHE A 41 4.22 15.79 8.24
N PRO A 42 4.36 16.86 9.05
CA PRO A 42 5.64 17.23 9.66
C PRO A 42 6.20 16.19 10.65
N ARG A 43 5.36 15.25 11.10
CA ARG A 43 5.71 14.24 12.11
C ARG A 43 5.98 12.87 11.47
N THR A 44 5.85 12.73 10.15
CA THR A 44 6.09 11.49 9.41
C THR A 44 7.58 11.29 9.08
N GLY A 45 7.91 10.12 8.56
CA GLY A 45 9.25 9.81 8.07
C GLY A 45 10.15 9.08 9.06
N ARG A 46 9.64 8.63 10.21
CA ARG A 46 10.39 7.90 11.25
C ARG A 46 10.18 6.40 11.20
N ALA A 47 8.96 5.95 10.94
CA ALA A 47 8.63 4.53 10.88
C ALA A 47 9.37 3.83 9.74
N HIS A 48 9.80 2.60 9.96
CA HIS A 48 10.16 1.70 8.86
C HIS A 48 8.88 1.10 8.28
N ARG A 49 8.54 1.47 7.05
CA ARG A 49 7.34 0.99 6.35
C ARG A 49 7.67 -0.24 5.55
N ILE A 50 6.97 -1.33 5.82
CA ILE A 50 7.18 -2.63 5.20
C ILE A 50 5.89 -3.04 4.50
N ALA A 51 5.91 -3.14 3.19
CA ALA A 51 4.78 -3.63 2.41
C ALA A 51 4.91 -5.13 2.18
N ILE A 52 3.80 -5.85 2.35
CA ILE A 52 3.71 -7.29 2.17
C ILE A 52 2.67 -7.56 1.08
N THR A 53 3.13 -8.12 -0.02
CA THR A 53 2.33 -8.39 -1.21
C THR A 53 2.52 -9.83 -1.68
N GLY A 54 1.69 -10.26 -2.61
CA GLY A 54 1.71 -11.62 -3.17
C GLY A 54 0.31 -12.14 -3.44
N PRO A 55 0.14 -13.28 -4.09
CA PRO A 55 -1.16 -13.81 -4.50
C PRO A 55 -2.12 -14.03 -3.33
N GLY A 56 -3.40 -14.15 -3.66
CA GLY A 56 -4.43 -14.55 -2.71
C GLY A 56 -4.09 -15.90 -2.09
N GLY A 57 -4.35 -16.08 -0.80
CA GLY A 57 -4.06 -17.33 -0.11
C GLY A 57 -2.58 -17.60 0.19
N ALA A 58 -1.64 -16.74 -0.19
CA ALA A 58 -0.20 -16.91 0.12
C ALA A 58 0.11 -16.83 1.63
N GLY A 59 -0.85 -16.43 2.47
CA GLY A 59 -0.69 -16.36 3.92
C GLY A 59 -0.14 -15.04 4.43
N LYS A 60 -0.29 -13.95 3.66
CA LYS A 60 0.18 -12.60 4.02
C LYS A 60 -0.32 -12.14 5.39
N SER A 61 -1.62 -12.19 5.64
CA SER A 61 -2.21 -11.76 6.92
C SER A 61 -1.67 -12.56 8.11
N THR A 62 -1.48 -13.88 7.93
CA THR A 62 -0.88 -14.74 8.97
C THR A 62 0.56 -14.34 9.23
N LEU A 63 1.35 -14.11 8.17
CA LEU A 63 2.74 -13.68 8.27
C LEU A 63 2.86 -12.31 8.94
N ILE A 64 1.98 -11.37 8.61
CA ILE A 64 1.91 -10.04 9.24
C ILE A 64 1.65 -10.16 10.73
N ASN A 65 0.76 -11.05 11.17
CA ASN A 65 0.50 -11.29 12.58
C ASN A 65 1.76 -11.79 13.31
N GLU A 66 2.48 -12.73 12.72
CA GLU A 66 3.71 -13.26 13.33
C GLU A 66 4.84 -12.21 13.34
N LEU A 67 4.98 -11.43 12.26
CA LEU A 67 5.92 -10.30 12.22
C LEU A 67 5.58 -9.23 13.27
N ALA A 68 4.31 -8.88 13.41
CA ALA A 68 3.87 -7.91 14.41
C ALA A 68 4.20 -8.39 15.84
N ARG A 69 4.03 -9.68 16.12
CA ARG A 69 4.42 -10.29 17.41
C ARG A 69 5.94 -10.25 17.60
N ALA A 70 6.71 -10.63 16.57
CA ALA A 70 8.17 -10.64 16.62
C ALA A 70 8.74 -9.24 16.83
N PHE A 71 8.26 -8.23 16.13
CA PHE A 71 8.62 -6.83 16.33
C PHE A 71 8.25 -6.35 17.75
N ARG A 72 7.08 -6.72 18.26
CA ARG A 72 6.70 -6.41 19.63
C ARG A 72 7.62 -7.06 20.67
N ALA A 73 7.98 -8.32 20.46
CA ALA A 73 8.93 -9.03 21.32
C ALA A 73 10.32 -8.36 21.33
N SER A 74 10.72 -7.71 20.22
CA SER A 74 11.95 -6.90 20.15
C SER A 74 11.79 -5.46 20.70
N GLY A 75 10.66 -5.13 21.34
CA GLY A 75 10.42 -3.83 21.96
C GLY A 75 9.91 -2.74 21.00
N ARG A 76 9.68 -3.05 19.70
CA ARG A 76 9.19 -2.09 18.71
C ARG A 76 7.68 -1.92 18.79
N THR A 77 7.19 -0.72 18.55
CA THR A 77 5.77 -0.43 18.36
C THR A 77 5.36 -0.67 16.92
N VAL A 78 4.18 -1.27 16.70
CA VAL A 78 3.75 -1.71 15.36
C VAL A 78 2.38 -1.13 15.00
N GLY A 79 2.27 -0.59 13.79
CA GLY A 79 1.02 -0.30 13.12
C GLY A 79 0.82 -1.23 11.94
N VAL A 80 -0.42 -1.65 11.70
CA VAL A 80 -0.80 -2.48 10.55
C VAL A 80 -1.93 -1.79 9.80
N VAL A 81 -1.77 -1.63 8.49
CA VAL A 81 -2.83 -1.22 7.57
C VAL A 81 -3.03 -2.37 6.58
N ALA A 82 -4.21 -2.97 6.61
CA ALA A 82 -4.56 -4.08 5.72
C ALA A 82 -5.67 -3.66 4.75
N GLU A 83 -5.47 -3.89 3.46
CA GLU A 83 -6.52 -3.73 2.46
C GLU A 83 -7.23 -5.06 2.24
N ASP A 84 -8.52 -5.06 2.53
CA ASP A 84 -9.40 -6.21 2.32
C ASP A 84 -10.20 -6.04 1.02
N PRO A 85 -10.49 -7.13 0.29
CA PRO A 85 -11.42 -7.06 -0.82
C PRO A 85 -12.75 -6.48 -0.35
N SER A 86 -13.28 -5.50 -1.09
CA SER A 86 -14.60 -4.95 -0.79
C SER A 86 -15.66 -6.01 -1.06
N SER A 87 -16.61 -6.16 -0.14
CA SER A 87 -17.83 -6.94 -0.42
C SER A 87 -18.60 -6.27 -1.56
N PRO A 88 -18.91 -6.97 -2.66
CA PRO A 88 -19.72 -6.42 -3.75
C PRO A 88 -21.13 -6.03 -3.32
N PHE A 89 -21.59 -6.51 -2.16
CA PHE A 89 -22.93 -6.26 -1.63
C PHE A 89 -23.00 -5.13 -0.61
N SER A 90 -21.94 -4.90 0.17
CA SER A 90 -21.95 -3.90 1.26
C SER A 90 -20.96 -2.76 1.07
N GLY A 91 -20.04 -2.87 0.11
CA GLY A 91 -18.95 -1.91 -0.08
C GLY A 91 -17.95 -1.82 1.09
N GLY A 92 -18.13 -2.65 2.13
CA GLY A 92 -17.28 -2.72 3.31
C GLY A 92 -16.25 -3.86 3.24
N ALA A 93 -15.22 -3.82 4.09
CA ALA A 93 -14.24 -4.89 4.24
C ALA A 93 -14.90 -6.21 4.64
N ILE A 94 -14.47 -7.31 4.05
CA ILE A 94 -14.99 -8.65 4.38
C ILE A 94 -14.57 -8.99 5.82
N LEU A 95 -15.54 -9.29 6.69
CA LEU A 95 -15.37 -9.52 8.14
C LEU A 95 -14.34 -10.61 8.50
N GLY A 96 -14.02 -11.53 7.58
CA GLY A 96 -13.10 -12.64 7.82
C GLY A 96 -11.68 -12.24 8.17
N ASP A 97 -11.15 -11.15 7.60
CA ASP A 97 -9.77 -10.72 7.83
C ASP A 97 -9.61 -9.86 9.09
N ARG A 98 -10.66 -9.14 9.52
CA ARG A 98 -10.67 -8.49 10.85
C ARG A 98 -10.49 -9.49 11.99
N VAL A 99 -11.11 -10.67 11.90
CA VAL A 99 -11.03 -11.73 12.93
C VAL A 99 -9.63 -12.34 13.00
N ARG A 100 -8.92 -12.45 11.86
CA ARG A 100 -7.55 -13.02 11.83
C ARG A 100 -6.52 -12.13 12.50
N MET A 101 -6.73 -10.82 12.52
CA MET A 101 -5.81 -9.85 13.12
C MET A 101 -6.13 -9.46 14.57
N THR A 102 -7.25 -9.95 15.14
CA THR A 102 -7.64 -9.65 16.53
C THR A 102 -6.61 -10.12 17.55
N HIS A 103 -5.88 -11.20 17.27
CA HIS A 103 -4.81 -11.68 18.16
C HIS A 103 -3.62 -10.71 18.23
N ALA A 104 -3.28 -10.04 17.10
CA ALA A 104 -2.23 -9.01 17.10
C ALA A 104 -2.72 -7.68 17.70
N GLY A 105 -3.98 -7.29 17.47
CA GLY A 105 -4.59 -6.07 18.01
C GLY A 105 -4.87 -6.11 19.52
N GLY A 106 -5.00 -7.30 20.11
CA GLY A 106 -5.15 -7.49 21.56
C GLY A 106 -3.85 -7.38 22.35
N ALA A 107 -2.68 -7.48 21.70
CA ALA A 107 -1.40 -7.27 22.34
C ALA A 107 -1.13 -5.77 22.52
N SER A 108 -0.79 -5.34 23.74
CA SER A 108 -0.44 -3.95 24.01
C SER A 108 0.69 -3.50 23.07
N GLY A 109 0.45 -2.42 22.26
CA GLY A 109 1.44 -1.85 21.36
C GLY A 109 1.33 -2.21 19.87
N VAL A 110 0.34 -3.00 19.44
CA VAL A 110 -0.03 -3.16 18.02
C VAL A 110 -1.32 -2.40 17.74
N PHE A 111 -1.31 -1.61 16.66
CA PHE A 111 -2.49 -0.93 16.14
C PHE A 111 -2.85 -1.52 14.77
N VAL A 112 -4.08 -1.98 14.59
CA VAL A 112 -4.53 -2.60 13.34
C VAL A 112 -5.69 -1.81 12.74
N ARG A 113 -5.61 -1.49 11.45
CA ARG A 113 -6.67 -0.88 10.67
C ARG A 113 -6.88 -1.63 9.35
N SER A 114 -8.09 -2.17 9.16
CA SER A 114 -8.50 -2.76 7.88
C SER A 114 -9.25 -1.73 7.04
N LEU A 115 -8.96 -1.69 5.76
CA LEU A 115 -9.58 -0.85 4.75
C LEU A 115 -10.35 -1.71 3.76
N ALA A 116 -11.53 -1.24 3.35
CA ALA A 116 -12.19 -1.79 2.18
C ALA A 116 -11.55 -1.18 0.91
N SER A 117 -11.13 -2.03 -0.01
CA SER A 117 -10.64 -1.58 -1.32
C SER A 117 -11.79 -1.03 -2.14
N ARG A 118 -11.98 0.27 -2.12
CA ARG A 118 -12.99 0.95 -2.94
C ARG A 118 -12.56 1.05 -4.40
N GLY A 119 -12.36 -0.10 -5.07
CA GLY A 119 -12.06 -0.13 -6.50
C GLY A 119 -10.64 0.30 -6.90
N SER A 120 -9.67 0.24 -5.98
CA SER A 120 -8.25 0.41 -6.35
C SER A 120 -7.77 -0.85 -7.06
N GLU A 121 -7.74 -0.80 -8.40
CA GLU A 121 -7.33 -1.93 -9.23
C GLU A 121 -5.82 -2.20 -9.23
N ASN A 122 -5.00 -1.30 -8.63
CA ASN A 122 -3.55 -1.26 -8.85
C ASN A 122 -2.71 -1.19 -7.55
N GLY A 123 -2.82 -2.17 -6.66
CA GLY A 123 -1.96 -2.26 -5.48
C GLY A 123 -2.46 -1.44 -4.27
N LEU A 124 -1.56 -1.00 -3.38
CA LEU A 124 -1.92 -0.20 -2.22
C LEU A 124 -2.57 1.12 -2.62
N SER A 125 -3.73 1.42 -2.04
CA SER A 125 -4.47 2.66 -2.31
C SER A 125 -3.73 3.89 -1.76
N ALA A 126 -4.05 5.06 -2.30
CA ALA A 126 -3.57 6.32 -1.73
C ALA A 126 -3.99 6.45 -0.26
N LEU A 127 -5.18 5.97 0.07
CA LEU A 127 -5.71 5.97 1.42
C LEU A 127 -4.88 5.10 2.38
N ALA A 128 -4.40 3.91 1.95
CA ALA A 128 -3.51 3.09 2.77
C ALA A 128 -2.21 3.82 3.10
N SER A 129 -1.65 4.56 2.13
CA SER A 129 -0.48 5.41 2.35
C SER A 129 -0.75 6.55 3.32
N ASP A 130 -1.93 7.19 3.25
CA ASP A 130 -2.32 8.25 4.18
C ASP A 130 -2.50 7.72 5.61
N LEU A 131 -3.11 6.54 5.76
CA LEU A 131 -3.22 5.90 7.08
C LEU A 131 -1.85 5.45 7.64
N ALA A 132 -0.92 5.05 6.75
CA ALA A 132 0.46 4.80 7.15
C ALA A 132 1.14 6.09 7.67
N ASP A 133 0.85 7.25 7.05
CA ASP A 133 1.32 8.55 7.54
C ASP A 133 0.78 8.87 8.94
N VAL A 134 -0.50 8.57 9.22
CA VAL A 134 -1.09 8.75 10.56
C VAL A 134 -0.40 7.86 11.59
N LEU A 135 -0.13 6.58 11.26
CA LEU A 135 0.57 5.66 12.18
C LEU A 135 2.02 6.07 12.43
N ASP A 136 2.73 6.54 11.41
CA ASP A 136 4.08 7.06 11.51
C ASP A 136 4.11 8.32 12.39
N ALA A 137 3.20 9.29 12.15
CA ALA A 137 3.05 10.49 12.96
C ALA A 137 2.65 10.19 14.40
N PHE A 138 1.93 9.08 14.64
CA PHE A 138 1.58 8.58 15.98
C PHE A 138 2.77 7.96 16.71
N GLY A 139 3.92 7.81 16.04
CA GLY A 139 5.15 7.29 16.62
C GLY A 139 5.27 5.77 16.62
N ARG A 140 4.69 5.09 15.61
CA ARG A 140 4.98 3.66 15.41
C ARG A 140 6.36 3.50 14.80
N ASP A 141 7.16 2.56 15.37
CA ASP A 141 8.50 2.23 14.84
C ASP A 141 8.40 1.49 13.51
N ILE A 142 7.41 0.62 13.40
CA ILE A 142 7.15 -0.24 12.24
C ILE A 142 5.73 -0.02 11.76
N VAL A 143 5.56 0.15 10.44
CA VAL A 143 4.25 0.16 9.79
C VAL A 143 4.22 -0.95 8.75
N LEU A 144 3.40 -1.98 8.99
CA LEU A 144 3.15 -3.09 8.07
C LEU A 144 1.97 -2.74 7.18
N LEU A 145 2.14 -2.87 5.87
CA LEU A 145 1.13 -2.60 4.86
C LEU A 145 0.79 -3.90 4.14
N GLU A 146 -0.45 -4.36 4.21
CA GLU A 146 -0.92 -5.53 3.47
C GLU A 146 -1.64 -5.09 2.20
N SER A 147 -1.18 -5.58 1.04
CA SER A 147 -1.90 -5.41 -0.21
C SER A 147 -2.82 -6.58 -0.48
N MET A 148 -3.88 -6.36 -1.28
CA MET A 148 -4.84 -7.39 -1.63
C MET A 148 -4.27 -8.56 -2.46
N GLY A 149 -3.11 -8.38 -3.10
CA GLY A 149 -2.50 -9.42 -3.92
C GLY A 149 -3.25 -9.71 -5.22
N ALA A 150 -3.98 -8.75 -5.76
CA ALA A 150 -4.61 -8.88 -7.06
C ALA A 150 -3.57 -8.78 -8.19
N SER A 151 -3.74 -9.62 -9.18
CA SER A 151 -2.95 -9.75 -10.39
C SER A 151 -2.75 -8.42 -11.12
N GLN A 152 -1.55 -8.22 -11.63
CA GLN A 152 -1.07 -7.16 -12.52
C GLN A 152 -0.55 -5.91 -11.82
N VAL A 153 0.80 -5.87 -11.79
CA VAL A 153 1.66 -4.67 -11.62
C VAL A 153 1.26 -3.75 -10.48
N GLU A 154 1.49 -4.19 -9.25
CA GLU A 154 1.40 -3.34 -8.07
C GLU A 154 2.53 -2.27 -8.06
N THR A 155 2.65 -1.49 -9.14
CA THR A 155 3.69 -0.45 -9.26
C THR A 155 3.57 0.60 -8.16
N ARG A 156 2.37 0.81 -7.63
CA ARG A 156 2.13 1.78 -6.54
C ARG A 156 2.71 1.32 -5.19
N ILE A 157 2.83 0.01 -4.95
CA ILE A 157 3.41 -0.52 -3.71
C ILE A 157 4.85 -0.05 -3.51
N ARG A 158 5.61 0.10 -4.62
CA ARG A 158 6.99 0.59 -4.60
C ARG A 158 7.11 1.98 -3.98
N PHE A 159 6.06 2.78 -4.06
CA PHE A 159 6.06 4.15 -3.56
C PHE A 159 5.38 4.31 -2.19
N SER A 160 4.93 3.21 -1.59
CA SER A 160 4.22 3.23 -0.32
C SER A 160 5.07 2.79 0.87
N ALA A 161 6.20 2.09 0.61
CA ALA A 161 7.01 1.47 1.65
C ALA A 161 8.53 1.62 1.42
N ASP A 162 9.27 1.49 2.52
CA ASP A 162 10.74 1.44 2.53
C ASP A 162 11.25 0.06 2.10
N THR A 163 10.53 -1.01 2.49
CA THR A 163 10.85 -2.41 2.18
C THR A 163 9.64 -3.12 1.62
N ILE A 164 9.81 -3.89 0.54
CA ILE A 164 8.75 -4.69 -0.08
C ILE A 164 9.09 -6.17 0.06
N VAL A 165 8.20 -6.91 0.71
CA VAL A 165 8.25 -8.37 0.83
C VAL A 165 7.23 -8.98 -0.12
N VAL A 166 7.69 -9.73 -1.10
CA VAL A 166 6.84 -10.50 -2.00
C VAL A 166 6.69 -11.91 -1.45
N VAL A 167 5.47 -12.29 -1.09
CA VAL A 167 5.15 -13.59 -0.48
C VAL A 167 4.59 -14.52 -1.55
N LEU A 168 5.25 -15.65 -1.75
CA LEU A 168 4.88 -16.71 -2.67
C LEU A 168 4.70 -18.03 -1.92
N THR A 169 4.02 -19.01 -2.53
CA THR A 169 3.85 -20.35 -1.97
C THR A 169 4.12 -21.40 -3.03
N PRO A 170 4.52 -22.63 -2.64
CA PRO A 170 4.76 -23.72 -3.59
C PRO A 170 3.57 -24.06 -4.48
N GLU A 171 2.35 -23.80 -3.99
CA GLU A 171 1.10 -24.12 -4.68
C GLU A 171 0.75 -23.12 -5.81
N ALA A 172 1.44 -21.98 -5.86
CA ALA A 172 1.22 -20.93 -6.84
C ALA A 172 1.91 -21.19 -8.21
N GLY A 173 2.19 -22.44 -8.57
CA GLY A 173 3.00 -22.84 -9.73
C GLY A 173 2.70 -22.10 -11.05
N ASP A 174 1.47 -22.09 -11.51
CA ASP A 174 1.08 -21.37 -12.73
C ASP A 174 0.96 -19.85 -12.52
N GLU A 175 0.57 -19.40 -11.32
CA GLU A 175 0.54 -17.99 -10.96
C GLU A 175 1.94 -17.39 -10.87
N VAL A 176 2.97 -18.17 -10.47
CA VAL A 176 4.36 -17.73 -10.46
C VAL A 176 4.84 -17.38 -11.87
N GLN A 177 4.33 -18.02 -12.92
CA GLN A 177 4.68 -17.64 -14.30
C GLN A 177 4.09 -16.29 -14.72
N SER A 178 2.87 -15.98 -14.30
CA SER A 178 2.27 -14.66 -14.52
C SER A 178 2.83 -13.58 -13.59
N LEU A 179 3.31 -13.93 -12.40
CA LEU A 179 3.99 -13.05 -11.45
C LEU A 179 5.43 -12.72 -11.83
N LYS A 180 6.05 -13.50 -12.74
CA LYS A 180 7.46 -13.33 -13.16
C LYS A 180 7.79 -11.94 -13.74
N SER A 181 6.81 -11.16 -14.18
CA SER A 181 7.07 -9.93 -14.93
C SER A 181 6.95 -8.61 -14.15
N GLY A 182 6.31 -8.56 -13.00
CA GLY A 182 6.05 -7.28 -12.32
C GLY A 182 6.39 -7.26 -10.83
N LEU A 183 5.81 -8.18 -10.05
CA LEU A 183 5.97 -8.21 -8.58
C LEU A 183 7.42 -8.47 -8.13
N LEU A 184 8.11 -9.40 -8.80
CA LEU A 184 9.51 -9.68 -8.48
C LEU A 184 10.43 -8.50 -8.80
N GLU A 185 10.01 -7.58 -9.69
CA GLU A 185 10.80 -6.39 -10.02
C GLU A 185 10.87 -5.36 -8.90
N VAL A 186 9.86 -5.32 -8.06
CA VAL A 186 9.77 -4.39 -6.95
C VAL A 186 10.18 -5.00 -5.62
N ALA A 187 10.45 -6.32 -5.58
CA ALA A 187 10.81 -7.03 -4.37
C ALA A 187 12.14 -6.56 -3.80
N ASP A 188 12.16 -6.26 -2.51
CA ASP A 188 13.38 -6.11 -1.72
C ASP A 188 13.69 -7.42 -0.97
N ILE A 189 12.68 -8.23 -0.69
CA ILE A 189 12.79 -9.58 -0.10
C ILE A 189 11.75 -10.47 -0.78
N VAL A 190 12.15 -11.67 -1.19
CA VAL A 190 11.22 -12.71 -1.63
C VAL A 190 11.03 -13.70 -0.50
N CYS A 191 9.78 -13.94 -0.11
CA CYS A 191 9.40 -14.85 0.96
C CYS A 191 8.65 -16.05 0.40
N VAL A 192 9.23 -17.24 0.46
CA VAL A 192 8.54 -18.50 0.15
C VAL A 192 7.86 -18.98 1.42
N ASN A 193 6.57 -18.68 1.54
CA ASN A 193 5.76 -19.02 2.71
C ASN A 193 5.17 -20.44 2.57
N LYS A 194 4.69 -20.99 3.67
CA LYS A 194 4.23 -22.38 3.78
C LYS A 194 5.34 -23.37 3.40
N SER A 195 6.56 -23.10 3.83
CA SER A 195 7.74 -23.93 3.54
C SER A 195 7.67 -25.34 4.14
N ASP A 196 6.70 -25.59 5.01
CA ASP A 196 6.33 -26.93 5.50
C ASP A 196 5.64 -27.82 4.43
N ARG A 197 5.33 -27.26 3.24
CA ARG A 197 4.71 -27.98 2.14
C ARG A 197 5.74 -28.40 1.09
N GLY A 198 5.44 -29.51 0.40
CA GLY A 198 6.32 -30.01 -0.68
C GLY A 198 6.51 -28.96 -1.80
N GLY A 199 7.70 -28.95 -2.40
CA GLY A 199 8.05 -28.02 -3.49
C GLY A 199 8.60 -26.67 -3.07
N ALA A 200 8.62 -26.34 -1.77
CA ALA A 200 9.11 -25.06 -1.28
C ALA A 200 10.59 -24.82 -1.59
N GLU A 201 11.43 -25.84 -1.43
CA GLU A 201 12.88 -25.77 -1.72
C GLU A 201 13.13 -25.57 -3.22
N SER A 202 12.40 -26.29 -4.08
CA SER A 202 12.50 -26.13 -5.53
C SER A 202 12.13 -24.71 -5.95
N LEU A 203 10.98 -24.20 -5.47
CA LEU A 203 10.55 -22.82 -5.74
C LEU A 203 11.58 -21.80 -5.25
N ALA A 204 12.12 -22.00 -4.05
CA ALA A 204 13.13 -21.08 -3.50
C ALA A 204 14.41 -21.08 -4.35
N GLY A 205 14.86 -22.25 -4.83
CA GLY A 205 16.01 -22.37 -5.73
C GLY A 205 15.81 -21.68 -7.09
N ASP A 206 14.61 -21.82 -7.69
CA ASP A 206 14.25 -21.15 -8.93
C ASP A 206 14.24 -19.63 -8.75
N LEU A 207 13.63 -19.15 -7.67
CA LEU A 207 13.57 -17.73 -7.35
C LEU A 207 14.95 -17.14 -7.05
N ASP A 208 15.81 -17.84 -6.31
CA ASP A 208 17.18 -17.41 -6.05
C ASP A 208 17.99 -17.29 -7.36
N THR A 209 17.79 -18.22 -8.29
CA THR A 209 18.40 -18.17 -9.62
C THR A 209 17.92 -16.93 -10.41
N ILE A 210 16.62 -16.65 -10.40
CA ILE A 210 16.05 -15.46 -11.05
C ILE A 210 16.62 -14.18 -10.42
N MET A 211 16.68 -14.09 -9.10
CA MET A 211 17.20 -12.92 -8.41
C MET A 211 18.68 -12.69 -8.70
N LYS A 212 19.50 -13.73 -8.76
CA LYS A 212 20.92 -13.65 -9.15
C LYS A 212 21.13 -13.11 -10.55
N ILE A 213 20.31 -13.53 -11.53
CA ILE A 213 20.39 -13.02 -12.91
C ILE A 213 20.10 -11.50 -12.98
N ARG A 214 19.28 -11.00 -12.05
CA ARG A 214 18.87 -9.60 -11.99
C ARG A 214 19.80 -8.73 -11.12
N GLU A 215 20.74 -9.33 -10.43
CA GLU A 215 21.68 -8.65 -9.53
C GLU A 215 22.51 -7.62 -10.31
N LYS A 216 22.58 -6.41 -9.77
CA LYS A 216 23.43 -5.34 -10.31
C LYS A 216 24.59 -5.12 -9.35
N PRO A 217 25.78 -4.78 -9.86
CA PRO A 217 26.89 -4.40 -9.00
C PRO A 217 26.47 -3.27 -8.03
N ASP A 218 26.89 -3.37 -6.79
CA ASP A 218 26.67 -2.39 -5.71
C ASP A 218 25.19 -2.16 -5.33
N ALA A 219 24.25 -2.96 -5.85
CA ALA A 219 22.84 -2.92 -5.48
C ALA A 219 22.54 -3.89 -4.33
N TRP A 220 21.36 -3.70 -3.74
CA TRP A 220 20.80 -4.67 -2.77
C TRP A 220 20.59 -6.02 -3.42
N ARG A 221 21.20 -7.05 -2.84
CA ARG A 221 20.94 -8.43 -3.23
C ARG A 221 19.67 -8.90 -2.58
N VAL A 222 18.64 -9.16 -3.38
CA VAL A 222 17.32 -9.61 -2.91
C VAL A 222 17.41 -11.04 -2.35
N PRO A 223 17.22 -11.24 -1.04
CA PRO A 223 17.26 -12.58 -0.47
C PRO A 223 15.95 -13.32 -0.73
N VAL A 224 16.05 -14.65 -0.91
CA VAL A 224 14.91 -15.57 -0.92
C VAL A 224 14.87 -16.28 0.43
N ILE A 225 13.81 -16.02 1.21
CA ILE A 225 13.68 -16.51 2.59
C ILE A 225 12.46 -17.44 2.67
N MET A 226 12.69 -18.66 3.10
CA MET A 226 11.61 -19.62 3.36
C MET A 226 11.01 -19.39 4.74
N THR A 227 9.67 -19.32 4.81
CA THR A 227 8.92 -19.11 6.05
C THR A 227 7.77 -20.12 6.18
N SER A 228 7.44 -20.45 7.41
CA SER A 228 6.18 -21.08 7.78
C SER A 228 5.63 -20.34 9.00
N ALA A 229 4.38 -19.88 8.94
CA ALA A 229 3.75 -19.26 10.09
C ALA A 229 3.61 -20.19 11.32
N ARG A 230 3.89 -21.48 11.13
CA ARG A 230 3.94 -22.49 12.20
C ARG A 230 5.32 -22.62 12.83
N ASP A 231 6.35 -22.04 12.21
CA ASP A 231 7.74 -22.11 12.65
C ASP A 231 8.27 -20.70 12.99
N THR A 232 8.36 -20.41 14.28
CA THR A 232 8.85 -19.13 14.78
C THR A 232 10.30 -18.85 14.39
N GLY A 233 11.12 -19.91 14.20
CA GLY A 233 12.51 -19.78 13.76
C GLY A 233 12.62 -19.28 12.31
N SER A 234 11.69 -19.67 11.45
CA SER A 234 11.63 -19.17 10.06
C SER A 234 11.19 -17.71 9.97
N VAL A 235 10.28 -17.27 10.86
CA VAL A 235 9.88 -15.86 10.97
C VAL A 235 11.05 -15.00 11.47
N ALA A 236 11.89 -15.53 12.38
CA ALA A 236 13.09 -14.82 12.82
C ALA A 236 14.06 -14.55 11.67
N LYS A 237 14.26 -15.49 10.74
CA LYS A 237 15.07 -15.26 9.52
C LYS A 237 14.53 -14.12 8.65
N LEU A 238 13.20 -14.03 8.53
CA LEU A 238 12.59 -12.90 7.80
C LEU A 238 12.79 -11.58 8.55
N MET A 239 12.71 -11.59 9.87
CA MET A 239 13.04 -10.41 10.71
C MET A 239 14.49 -9.94 10.50
N ASP A 240 15.44 -10.88 10.43
CA ASP A 240 16.85 -10.59 10.16
C ASP A 240 17.01 -9.95 8.78
N GLY A 241 16.38 -10.55 7.74
CA GLY A 241 16.38 -9.99 6.38
C GLY A 241 15.78 -8.57 6.30
N LEU A 242 14.70 -8.32 7.03
CA LEU A 242 14.10 -6.97 7.15
C LEU A 242 15.06 -5.98 7.84
N GLY A 243 15.77 -6.45 8.87
CA GLY A 243 16.80 -5.68 9.57
C GLY A 243 17.99 -5.35 8.66
N ASP A 244 18.46 -6.33 7.86
CA ASP A 244 19.56 -6.16 6.91
C ASP A 244 19.20 -5.14 5.82
N HIS A 245 18.00 -5.26 5.24
CA HIS A 245 17.54 -4.28 4.26
C HIS A 245 17.36 -2.89 4.89
N GLY A 246 16.87 -2.82 6.13
CA GLY A 246 16.80 -1.56 6.87
C GLY A 246 18.18 -0.90 7.00
N ARG A 247 19.21 -1.67 7.40
CA ARG A 247 20.62 -1.18 7.49
C ARG A 247 21.17 -0.74 6.14
N TYR A 248 20.90 -1.50 5.08
CA TYR A 248 21.28 -1.14 3.72
C TYR A 248 20.66 0.20 3.29
N LEU A 249 19.38 0.42 3.63
CA LEU A 249 18.70 1.69 3.32
C LEU A 249 19.26 2.86 4.12
N ASP A 250 19.66 2.65 5.37
CA ASP A 250 20.21 3.72 6.23
C ASP A 250 21.64 4.09 5.85
N ALA A 251 22.38 3.15 5.23
CA ALA A 251 23.69 3.44 4.70
C ALA A 251 23.61 4.42 3.50
N GLU A 252 24.54 5.36 3.44
CA GLU A 252 24.71 6.30 2.31
C GLU A 252 23.46 7.11 1.93
N GLY A 253 22.50 7.26 2.86
CA GLY A 253 21.29 8.04 2.64
C GLY A 253 20.28 7.43 1.65
N ARG A 254 20.39 6.14 1.32
CA ARG A 254 19.52 5.46 0.34
C ARG A 254 18.05 5.55 0.72
N ARG A 255 17.72 5.49 2.03
CA ARG A 255 16.34 5.66 2.53
C ARG A 255 15.76 7.03 2.15
N ALA A 256 16.55 8.09 2.29
CA ALA A 256 16.11 9.44 1.92
C ALA A 256 15.84 9.55 0.42
N VAL A 257 16.71 9.00 -0.43
CA VAL A 257 16.56 8.97 -1.89
C VAL A 257 15.29 8.18 -2.28
N ARG A 258 15.09 7.00 -1.67
CA ARG A 258 13.88 6.18 -1.92
C ARG A 258 12.60 6.93 -1.53
N ARG A 259 12.57 7.54 -0.34
CA ARG A 259 11.42 8.33 0.14
C ARG A 259 11.15 9.56 -0.72
N GLN A 260 12.19 10.25 -1.19
CA GLN A 260 12.02 11.37 -2.12
C GLN A 260 11.36 10.91 -3.43
N SER A 261 11.78 9.77 -3.99
CA SER A 261 11.16 9.17 -5.18
C SER A 261 9.70 8.78 -4.91
N SER A 262 9.41 8.22 -3.74
CA SER A 262 8.06 7.86 -3.31
C SER A 262 7.16 9.09 -3.17
N LEU A 263 7.64 10.17 -2.54
CA LEU A 263 6.89 11.42 -2.41
C LEU A 263 6.59 12.05 -3.78
N ARG A 264 7.56 12.02 -4.71
CA ARG A 264 7.35 12.51 -6.08
C ARG A 264 6.26 11.73 -6.81
N ALA A 265 6.26 10.40 -6.69
CA ALA A 265 5.26 9.54 -7.30
C ALA A 265 3.87 9.73 -6.67
N ARG A 266 3.81 9.84 -5.33
CA ARG A 266 2.56 10.13 -4.59
C ARG A 266 1.98 11.50 -4.99
N LEU A 267 2.83 12.54 -5.07
CA LEU A 267 2.39 13.87 -5.52
C LEU A 267 1.81 13.81 -6.93
N ARG A 268 2.49 13.13 -7.87
CA ARG A 268 2.00 12.96 -9.24
C ARG A 268 0.64 12.25 -9.27
N ALA A 269 0.51 11.14 -8.54
CA ALA A 269 -0.75 10.41 -8.46
C ALA A 269 -1.89 11.28 -7.90
N ARG A 270 -1.61 12.12 -6.87
CA ARG A 270 -2.59 13.06 -6.32
C ARG A 270 -3.02 14.13 -7.32
N VAL A 271 -2.08 14.64 -8.11
CA VAL A 271 -2.39 15.59 -9.19
C VAL A 271 -3.29 14.93 -10.23
N ASP A 272 -2.93 13.71 -10.69
CA ASP A 272 -3.73 12.96 -11.66
C ASP A 272 -5.15 12.69 -11.14
N ASP A 273 -5.29 12.29 -9.87
CA ASP A 273 -6.59 12.05 -9.23
C ASP A 273 -7.40 13.35 -9.07
N SER A 274 -6.75 14.47 -8.72
CA SER A 274 -7.39 15.77 -8.58
C SER A 274 -7.91 16.28 -9.94
N ILE A 275 -7.11 16.16 -10.99
CA ILE A 275 -7.50 16.54 -12.36
C ILE A 275 -8.68 15.66 -12.81
N ARG A 276 -8.58 14.35 -12.62
CA ARG A 276 -9.65 13.41 -12.96
C ARG A 276 -10.95 13.75 -12.26
N SER A 277 -10.89 14.00 -10.94
CA SER A 277 -12.06 14.39 -10.16
C SER A 277 -12.67 15.70 -10.64
N ALA A 278 -11.84 16.72 -10.90
CA ALA A 278 -12.30 18.00 -11.38
C ALA A 278 -13.03 17.90 -12.74
N ILE A 279 -12.57 16.99 -13.60
CA ILE A 279 -13.19 16.71 -14.90
C ILE A 279 -14.54 16.01 -14.72
N TRP A 280 -14.54 14.84 -14.05
CA TRP A 280 -15.71 13.96 -14.02
C TRP A 280 -16.77 14.37 -13.00
N GLN A 281 -16.45 15.23 -12.05
CA GLN A 281 -17.43 15.80 -11.09
C GLN A 281 -18.03 17.13 -11.55
N SER A 282 -17.57 17.69 -12.67
CA SER A 282 -18.13 18.93 -13.24
C SER A 282 -19.44 18.63 -13.97
N PRO A 283 -20.60 19.18 -13.52
CA PRO A 283 -21.87 18.99 -14.21
C PRO A 283 -21.85 19.46 -15.66
N MET A 284 -21.11 20.53 -15.95
CA MET A 284 -20.98 21.09 -17.30
C MET A 284 -20.18 20.16 -18.20
N LEU A 285 -19.09 19.56 -17.69
CA LEU A 285 -18.30 18.59 -18.46
C LEU A 285 -19.05 17.29 -18.67
N ALA A 286 -19.87 16.84 -17.71
CA ALA A 286 -20.76 15.70 -17.88
C ALA A 286 -21.74 15.93 -19.05
N GLN A 287 -22.41 17.10 -19.09
CA GLN A 287 -23.31 17.44 -20.20
C GLN A 287 -22.59 17.51 -21.56
N ARG A 288 -21.38 18.07 -21.61
CA ARG A 288 -20.56 18.08 -22.84
C ARG A 288 -20.14 16.69 -23.25
N PHE A 289 -19.77 15.84 -22.30
CA PHE A 289 -19.44 14.45 -22.57
C PHE A 289 -20.63 13.71 -23.20
N ASP A 290 -21.84 13.86 -22.64
CA ASP A 290 -23.04 13.22 -23.16
C ASP A 290 -23.35 13.69 -24.60
N ALA A 291 -23.27 14.99 -24.87
CA ALA A 291 -23.47 15.54 -26.21
C ALA A 291 -22.43 15.04 -27.23
N ILE A 292 -21.17 14.91 -26.83
CA ILE A 292 -20.11 14.34 -27.67
C ILE A 292 -20.33 12.83 -27.86
N PHE A 293 -20.76 12.14 -26.81
CA PHE A 293 -21.02 10.70 -26.84
C PHE A 293 -22.16 10.33 -27.81
N GLU A 294 -23.21 11.14 -27.91
CA GLU A 294 -24.26 10.98 -28.92
C GLU A 294 -23.71 11.02 -30.35
N ARG A 295 -22.75 11.92 -30.63
CA ARG A 295 -22.10 11.99 -31.96
C ARG A 295 -21.20 10.77 -32.23
N VAL A 296 -20.59 10.21 -31.19
CA VAL A 296 -19.81 8.97 -31.29
C VAL A 296 -20.72 7.78 -31.57
N THR A 297 -21.82 7.65 -30.86
CA THR A 297 -22.80 6.56 -31.07
C THR A 297 -23.49 6.64 -32.42
N ALA A 298 -23.73 7.85 -32.95
CA ALA A 298 -24.23 8.08 -34.30
C ALA A 298 -23.19 7.83 -35.40
N GLY A 299 -21.96 7.46 -35.07
CA GLY A 299 -20.87 7.22 -36.01
C GLY A 299 -20.33 8.46 -36.73
N SER A 300 -20.75 9.66 -36.32
CA SER A 300 -20.33 10.92 -36.94
C SER A 300 -19.02 11.47 -36.42
N LEU A 301 -18.56 10.99 -35.25
CA LEU A 301 -17.32 11.43 -34.58
C LEU A 301 -16.56 10.20 -34.01
N PRO A 302 -15.33 9.93 -34.45
CA PRO A 302 -14.56 8.82 -33.88
C PRO A 302 -14.09 9.14 -32.44
N PRO A 303 -14.01 8.12 -31.53
CA PRO A 303 -13.73 8.31 -30.11
C PRO A 303 -12.46 9.13 -29.80
N TRP A 304 -11.41 8.95 -30.59
CA TRP A 304 -10.15 9.69 -30.38
C TRP A 304 -10.26 11.19 -30.68
N ARG A 305 -11.09 11.58 -31.68
CA ARG A 305 -11.39 13.00 -31.93
C ARG A 305 -12.31 13.55 -30.86
N ALA A 306 -13.30 12.78 -30.44
CA ALA A 306 -14.21 13.12 -29.34
C ALA A 306 -13.44 13.46 -28.05
N ALA A 307 -12.48 12.60 -27.69
CA ALA A 307 -11.63 12.82 -26.50
C ALA A 307 -10.79 14.11 -26.64
N ARG A 308 -10.27 14.40 -27.82
CA ARG A 308 -9.53 15.66 -28.08
C ARG A 308 -10.43 16.89 -27.97
N GLU A 309 -11.62 16.87 -28.58
CA GLU A 309 -12.61 17.96 -28.54
C GLU A 309 -13.02 18.26 -27.08
N LEU A 310 -13.24 17.22 -26.28
CA LEU A 310 -13.52 17.38 -24.86
C LEU A 310 -12.33 17.98 -24.10
N ALA A 311 -11.11 17.51 -24.33
CA ALA A 311 -9.91 18.00 -23.68
C ALA A 311 -9.61 19.48 -24.03
N GLU A 312 -9.80 19.87 -25.30
CA GLU A 312 -9.65 21.27 -25.73
C GLU A 312 -10.65 22.21 -25.05
N SER A 313 -11.85 21.71 -24.76
CA SER A 313 -12.86 22.49 -24.02
C SER A 313 -12.46 22.84 -22.59
N LEU A 314 -11.59 22.03 -21.95
CA LEU A 314 -11.04 22.30 -20.61
C LEU A 314 -10.07 23.49 -20.60
N HIS A 315 -9.36 23.73 -21.69
CA HIS A 315 -8.39 24.84 -21.81
C HIS A 315 -9.06 26.23 -21.95
N ILE A 316 -10.26 26.28 -22.48
CA ILE A 316 -10.98 27.55 -22.72
C ILE A 316 -11.46 28.17 -21.38
N GLU A 317 -11.80 27.33 -20.41
CA GLU A 317 -12.33 27.82 -19.11
C GLU A 317 -11.26 28.41 -18.19
N SER A 318 -10.02 27.92 -18.26
CA SER A 318 -8.91 28.50 -17.49
C SER A 318 -8.57 29.93 -17.89
N ARG A 319 -9.03 30.40 -19.06
CA ARG A 319 -8.83 31.79 -19.56
C ARG A 319 -10.02 32.69 -19.31
N SER A 320 -11.21 32.14 -19.04
CA SER A 320 -12.44 32.95 -18.83
C SER A 320 -12.69 33.32 -17.37
N SER A 321 -11.94 32.76 -16.44
CA SER A 321 -12.05 32.98 -14.98
C SER A 321 -10.98 33.92 -14.41
N ARG A 322 -10.35 34.74 -15.27
CA ARG A 322 -9.40 35.77 -14.85
C ARG A 322 -9.94 37.15 -15.12
#